data_c5cdba145822e8973d7b88f6c51ceceb
#
_entry.id   c5cdba145822e8973d7b88f6c51ceceb
#
_cell.length_a   1.000
_cell.length_b   1.000
_cell.length_c   1.000
_cell.angle_alpha   90.00
_cell.angle_beta   90.00
_cell.angle_gamma   90.00
#
_symmetry.space_group_name_H-M   'P 1'
#
loop_
_entity.id
_entity.type
_entity.pdbx_description
1 polymer ?
#
loop_
_entity_poly.entity_id
_entity_poly.type
_entity_poly.pdbx_seq_one_letter_code
_entity_poly.pdbx_strand_id
1 'polypeptide(L)'
;KRGMLTASYAKINLFLELIGKLPNNYHQVNTILCSIDLFDLLNYELIESPEIILTCNIPSLTSTSNLIYRVASYIKERFNVSSGIKIHLEKHIPVSAGLGGGSSNAANCILALNEMWQLNLSEQQMHKIASQFGSDVNFFLEGGTAKGENRGEVITKLPSIFLNNILLVNPGIEISSAEAYKLAYIPKKQEQRKFDPSNLIGSCFNRLESGIRSAYPVIDEIINTI
;
A
#
# COMPACT_ATOMS: atom_id res chain seq x y z
N LYS A 1 -20.50 -9.03 21.78
CA LYS A 1 -20.02 -8.87 20.40
C LYS A 1 -18.51 -8.61 20.46
N ARG A 2 -17.73 -9.40 19.72
CA ARG A 2 -16.28 -9.19 19.65
C ARG A 2 -16.01 -8.20 18.52
N GLY A 3 -15.54 -7.01 18.87
CA GLY A 3 -15.16 -5.95 17.94
C GLY A 3 -13.68 -5.63 18.04
N MET A 4 -13.09 -5.08 16.95
CA MET A 4 -11.69 -4.67 16.89
C MET A 4 -11.59 -3.35 16.12
N LEU A 5 -10.87 -2.37 16.68
CA LEU A 5 -10.54 -1.11 16.02
C LEU A 5 -9.04 -1.08 15.74
N THR A 6 -8.66 -0.78 14.50
CA THR A 6 -7.26 -0.76 14.07
C THR A 6 -6.95 0.47 13.23
N ALA A 7 -5.69 0.92 13.26
CA ALA A 7 -5.17 1.94 12.37
C ALA A 7 -4.41 1.30 11.19
N SER A 8 -4.62 1.84 10.00
CA SER A 8 -4.03 1.39 8.76
C SER A 8 -3.21 2.54 8.16
N TYR A 9 -1.90 2.50 8.36
CA TYR A 9 -0.99 3.61 8.06
C TYR A 9 -0.66 3.74 6.57
N ALA A 10 -0.42 4.95 6.12
CA ALA A 10 0.12 5.25 4.79
C ALA A 10 1.62 4.96 4.69
N LYS A 11 2.15 5.00 3.49
CA LYS A 11 3.59 4.92 3.20
C LYS A 11 4.02 6.04 2.26
N ILE A 12 5.31 6.32 2.29
CA ILE A 12 6.01 7.03 1.21
C ILE A 12 7.13 6.15 0.65
N ASN A 13 7.55 6.44 -0.57
CA ASN A 13 8.77 5.89 -1.14
C ASN A 13 9.90 6.92 -0.94
N LEU A 14 10.85 6.62 -0.07
CA LEU A 14 12.06 7.44 0.07
C LEU A 14 12.97 7.29 -1.16
N PHE A 15 12.91 6.10 -1.76
CA PHE A 15 13.63 5.79 -2.97
C PHE A 15 12.78 4.86 -3.84
N LEU A 16 12.74 5.09 -5.14
CA LEU A 16 12.15 4.19 -6.11
C LEU A 16 12.92 4.25 -7.43
N GLU A 17 13.56 3.15 -7.79
CA GLU A 17 14.24 2.98 -9.06
C GLU A 17 13.62 1.84 -9.87
N LEU A 18 13.59 2.00 -11.19
CA LEU A 18 13.17 0.97 -12.13
C LEU A 18 14.40 0.20 -12.63
N ILE A 19 14.43 -1.08 -12.37
CA ILE A 19 15.55 -1.96 -12.72
C ILE A 19 15.38 -2.57 -14.10
N GLY A 20 14.12 -2.80 -14.51
CA GLY A 20 13.79 -3.43 -15.77
C GLY A 20 12.32 -3.81 -15.87
N LYS A 21 12.03 -4.74 -16.77
CA LYS A 21 10.72 -5.40 -16.89
C LYS A 21 10.85 -6.89 -16.60
N LEU A 22 9.85 -7.40 -15.91
CA LEU A 22 9.67 -8.83 -15.67
C LEU A 22 8.96 -9.50 -16.86
N PRO A 23 9.03 -10.84 -17.01
CA PRO A 23 8.38 -11.57 -18.12
C PRO A 23 6.87 -11.35 -18.20
N ASN A 24 6.21 -11.01 -17.11
CA ASN A 24 4.78 -10.69 -17.02
C ASN A 24 4.44 -9.22 -17.29
N ASN A 25 5.37 -8.46 -17.89
CA ASN A 25 5.28 -7.02 -18.19
C ASN A 25 5.20 -6.08 -16.97
N TYR A 26 5.29 -6.59 -15.75
CA TYR A 26 5.46 -5.71 -14.57
C TYR A 26 6.85 -5.08 -14.57
N HIS A 27 6.94 -3.90 -13.99
CA HIS A 27 8.23 -3.26 -13.75
C HIS A 27 8.97 -3.95 -12.60
N GLN A 28 10.24 -4.21 -12.82
CA GLN A 28 11.14 -4.62 -11.74
C GLN A 28 11.64 -3.36 -11.03
N VAL A 29 11.47 -3.31 -9.73
CA VAL A 29 11.78 -2.13 -8.92
C VAL A 29 12.80 -2.45 -7.84
N ASN A 30 13.47 -1.39 -7.38
CA ASN A 30 14.19 -1.33 -6.13
C ASN A 30 13.68 -0.10 -5.39
N THR A 31 13.01 -0.31 -4.26
CA THR A 31 12.36 0.79 -3.52
C THR A 31 12.66 0.72 -2.04
N ILE A 32 12.71 1.88 -1.40
CA ILE A 32 12.74 2.02 0.06
C ILE A 32 11.41 2.63 0.48
N LEU A 33 10.65 1.86 1.23
CA LEU A 33 9.34 2.20 1.74
C LEU A 33 9.44 2.62 3.20
N CYS A 34 8.68 3.63 3.59
CA CYS A 34 8.61 4.10 4.97
C CYS A 34 7.15 4.37 5.34
N SER A 35 6.68 3.79 6.44
CA SER A 35 5.38 4.13 7.03
C SER A 35 5.40 5.55 7.58
N ILE A 36 4.28 6.26 7.45
CA ILE A 36 4.09 7.61 7.98
C ILE A 36 2.84 7.65 8.85
N ASP A 37 2.75 8.66 9.73
CA ASP A 37 1.67 8.85 10.69
C ASP A 37 0.45 9.57 10.07
N LEU A 38 0.01 9.06 8.92
CA LEU A 38 -1.28 9.33 8.30
C LEU A 38 -1.97 7.98 8.14
N PHE A 39 -3.19 7.82 8.64
CA PHE A 39 -3.83 6.52 8.70
C PHE A 39 -5.34 6.57 8.48
N ASP A 40 -5.87 5.47 8.00
CA ASP A 40 -7.29 5.15 8.02
C ASP A 40 -7.64 4.37 9.28
N LEU A 41 -8.89 4.43 9.73
CA LEU A 41 -9.40 3.60 10.82
C LEU A 41 -10.31 2.50 10.26
N LEU A 42 -10.13 1.28 10.74
CA LEU A 42 -10.98 0.15 10.43
C LEU A 42 -11.59 -0.43 11.70
N ASN A 43 -12.90 -0.50 11.73
CA ASN A 43 -13.66 -1.13 12.81
C ASN A 43 -14.28 -2.43 12.29
N TYR A 44 -13.96 -3.53 12.95
CA TYR A 44 -14.43 -4.88 12.63
C TYR A 44 -15.40 -5.36 13.68
N GLU A 45 -16.49 -6.01 13.28
CA GLU A 45 -17.48 -6.63 14.16
C GLU A 45 -17.89 -8.00 13.59
N LEU A 46 -17.74 -9.07 14.39
CA LEU A 46 -18.27 -10.38 14.01
C LEU A 46 -19.79 -10.36 14.04
N ILE A 47 -20.38 -10.93 12.99
CA ILE A 47 -21.83 -11.08 12.85
C ILE A 47 -22.20 -12.54 12.62
N GLU A 48 -23.40 -12.92 13.09
CA GLU A 48 -23.88 -14.31 12.96
C GLU A 48 -24.24 -14.68 11.53
N SER A 49 -24.77 -13.69 10.77
CA SER A 49 -25.05 -13.91 9.34
C SER A 49 -23.76 -14.13 8.56
N PRO A 50 -23.76 -14.97 7.51
CA PRO A 50 -22.54 -15.30 6.75
C PRO A 50 -22.03 -14.18 5.85
N GLU A 51 -22.58 -13.00 5.94
CA GLU A 51 -22.30 -11.88 5.04
C GLU A 51 -21.02 -11.13 5.37
N ILE A 52 -20.45 -10.49 4.35
CA ILE A 52 -19.41 -9.47 4.48
C ILE A 52 -20.07 -8.13 4.22
N ILE A 53 -20.11 -7.27 5.22
CA ILE A 53 -20.70 -5.93 5.13
C ILE A 53 -19.57 -4.91 5.22
N LEU A 54 -19.35 -4.19 4.11
CA LEU A 54 -18.38 -3.09 4.07
C LEU A 54 -19.10 -1.75 4.02
N THR A 55 -18.79 -0.88 4.95
CA THR A 55 -19.25 0.51 4.98
C THR A 55 -18.06 1.47 5.00
N CYS A 56 -18.22 2.70 4.49
CA CYS A 56 -17.16 3.70 4.42
C CYS A 56 -17.75 5.10 4.50
N ASN A 57 -17.02 6.06 5.06
CA ASN A 57 -17.32 7.49 4.99
C ASN A 57 -17.27 8.05 3.56
N ILE A 58 -16.62 7.35 2.61
CA ILE A 58 -16.63 7.63 1.18
C ILE A 58 -17.50 6.56 0.49
N PRO A 59 -18.74 6.88 0.06
CA PRO A 59 -19.69 5.88 -0.46
C PRO A 59 -19.18 5.08 -1.66
N SER A 60 -18.37 5.67 -2.55
CA SER A 60 -17.81 4.99 -3.72
C SER A 60 -16.87 3.83 -3.37
N LEU A 61 -16.36 3.77 -2.13
CA LEU A 61 -15.45 2.73 -1.66
C LEU A 61 -16.15 1.53 -1.00
N THR A 62 -17.49 1.46 -1.02
CA THR A 62 -18.26 0.36 -0.41
C THR A 62 -18.53 -0.82 -1.35
N SER A 63 -18.05 -0.74 -2.60
CA SER A 63 -18.28 -1.78 -3.60
C SER A 63 -17.47 -3.06 -3.35
N THR A 64 -17.92 -4.16 -3.94
CA THR A 64 -17.22 -5.46 -3.89
C THR A 64 -15.84 -5.45 -4.58
N SER A 65 -15.53 -4.40 -5.35
CA SER A 65 -14.21 -4.19 -5.96
C SER A 65 -13.18 -3.65 -4.95
N ASN A 66 -13.61 -3.14 -3.80
CA ASN A 66 -12.71 -2.68 -2.74
C ASN A 66 -11.82 -3.83 -2.25
N LEU A 67 -10.52 -3.56 -2.07
CA LEU A 67 -9.55 -4.58 -1.63
C LEU A 67 -9.92 -5.20 -0.28
N ILE A 68 -10.51 -4.45 0.66
CA ILE A 68 -10.98 -4.97 1.94
C ILE A 68 -12.03 -6.07 1.71
N TYR A 69 -13.04 -5.79 0.88
CA TYR A 69 -14.09 -6.77 0.58
C TYR A 69 -13.51 -8.01 -0.13
N ARG A 70 -12.65 -7.80 -1.11
CA ARG A 70 -12.00 -8.88 -1.86
C ARG A 70 -11.12 -9.77 -0.96
N VAL A 71 -10.35 -9.17 -0.07
CA VAL A 71 -9.53 -9.90 0.92
C VAL A 71 -10.43 -10.71 1.86
N ALA A 72 -11.45 -10.08 2.43
CA ALA A 72 -12.37 -10.75 3.34
C ALA A 72 -13.11 -11.93 2.67
N SER A 73 -13.58 -11.72 1.43
CA SER A 73 -14.24 -12.76 0.63
C SER A 73 -13.29 -13.94 0.35
N TYR A 74 -12.07 -13.63 -0.10
CA TYR A 74 -11.06 -14.65 -0.38
C TYR A 74 -10.70 -15.49 0.87
N ILE A 75 -10.45 -14.84 2.00
CA ILE A 75 -10.11 -15.52 3.25
C ILE A 75 -11.29 -16.38 3.73
N LYS A 76 -12.49 -15.80 3.72
CA LYS A 76 -13.72 -16.51 4.12
C LYS A 76 -13.94 -17.79 3.32
N GLU A 77 -13.82 -17.71 2.01
CA GLU A 77 -13.97 -18.84 1.10
C GLU A 77 -12.83 -19.87 1.27
N ARG A 78 -11.57 -19.38 1.29
CA ARG A 78 -10.37 -20.23 1.35
C ARG A 78 -10.29 -21.08 2.62
N PHE A 79 -10.79 -20.55 3.73
CA PHE A 79 -10.72 -21.20 5.06
C PHE A 79 -12.08 -21.68 5.57
N ASN A 80 -13.12 -21.69 4.70
CA ASN A 80 -14.48 -22.17 5.00
C ASN A 80 -15.05 -21.52 6.27
N VAL A 81 -14.89 -20.21 6.44
CA VAL A 81 -15.40 -19.47 7.59
C VAL A 81 -16.92 -19.31 7.49
N SER A 82 -17.67 -19.81 8.47
CA SER A 82 -19.14 -19.70 8.48
C SER A 82 -19.66 -18.36 8.96
N SER A 83 -19.00 -17.74 9.94
CA SER A 83 -19.40 -16.43 10.46
C SER A 83 -19.09 -15.31 9.49
N GLY A 84 -19.92 -14.26 9.51
CA GLY A 84 -19.67 -13.04 8.74
C GLY A 84 -18.90 -11.99 9.50
N ILE A 85 -18.67 -10.88 8.82
CA ILE A 85 -17.94 -9.74 9.35
C ILE A 85 -18.55 -8.43 8.84
N LYS A 86 -18.72 -7.49 9.73
CA LYS A 86 -19.01 -6.09 9.38
C LYS A 86 -17.73 -5.29 9.53
N ILE A 87 -17.35 -4.55 8.50
CA ILE A 87 -16.15 -3.73 8.45
C ILE A 87 -16.58 -2.29 8.13
N HIS A 88 -16.19 -1.35 8.98
CA HIS A 88 -16.34 0.08 8.70
C HIS A 88 -14.98 0.70 8.47
N LEU A 89 -14.79 1.28 7.28
CA LEU A 89 -13.61 2.03 6.90
C LEU A 89 -13.85 3.54 7.06
N GLU A 90 -13.09 4.18 7.93
CA GLU A 90 -12.99 5.63 7.99
C GLU A 90 -11.75 6.08 7.23
N LYS A 91 -11.94 6.56 6.01
CA LYS A 91 -10.88 6.90 5.05
C LYS A 91 -10.38 8.31 5.27
N HIS A 92 -9.11 8.45 5.58
CA HIS A 92 -8.37 9.71 5.73
C HIS A 92 -7.21 9.81 4.73
N ILE A 93 -6.60 8.68 4.36
CA ILE A 93 -5.54 8.65 3.35
C ILE A 93 -6.15 8.98 1.98
N PRO A 94 -5.66 9.99 1.25
CA PRO A 94 -6.16 10.32 -0.09
C PRO A 94 -6.13 9.11 -1.03
N VAL A 95 -7.22 8.95 -1.80
CA VAL A 95 -7.35 7.85 -2.77
C VAL A 95 -6.44 8.11 -3.98
N SER A 96 -5.80 7.07 -4.50
CA SER A 96 -4.93 7.14 -5.70
C SER A 96 -3.85 8.22 -5.64
N ALA A 97 -3.32 8.51 -4.45
CA ALA A 97 -2.29 9.53 -4.21
C ALA A 97 -0.86 8.96 -4.06
N GLY A 98 -0.65 7.69 -4.37
CA GLY A 98 0.67 7.04 -4.22
C GLY A 98 1.05 6.67 -2.77
N LEU A 99 0.14 6.89 -1.81
CA LEU A 99 0.38 6.69 -0.38
C LEU A 99 0.06 5.26 0.12
N GLY A 100 -0.34 4.36 -0.77
CA GLY A 100 -0.57 2.95 -0.47
C GLY A 100 -1.81 2.66 0.39
N GLY A 101 -2.75 3.61 0.57
CA GLY A 101 -3.88 3.47 1.48
C GLY A 101 -4.71 2.22 1.27
N GLY A 102 -5.08 1.90 0.01
CA GLY A 102 -5.85 0.68 -0.30
C GLY A 102 -5.08 -0.61 0.03
N SER A 103 -3.78 -0.65 -0.24
CA SER A 103 -2.92 -1.80 0.10
C SER A 103 -2.73 -1.94 1.61
N SER A 104 -2.61 -0.83 2.32
CA SER A 104 -2.58 -0.80 3.78
C SER A 104 -3.87 -1.33 4.39
N ASN A 105 -5.02 -0.88 3.88
CA ASN A 105 -6.32 -1.39 4.32
C ASN A 105 -6.46 -2.90 4.08
N ALA A 106 -5.98 -3.40 2.94
CA ALA A 106 -5.98 -4.83 2.62
C ALA A 106 -5.12 -5.65 3.59
N ALA A 107 -3.90 -5.19 3.88
CA ALA A 107 -3.00 -5.84 4.84
C ALA A 107 -3.60 -5.85 6.25
N ASN A 108 -4.13 -4.70 6.68
CA ASN A 108 -4.83 -4.58 7.96
C ASN A 108 -6.01 -5.56 8.05
N CYS A 109 -6.77 -5.71 6.96
CA CYS A 109 -7.86 -6.68 6.89
C CYS A 109 -7.35 -8.14 7.03
N ILE A 110 -6.24 -8.51 6.41
CA ILE A 110 -5.64 -9.85 6.57
C ILE A 110 -5.31 -10.12 8.04
N LEU A 111 -4.63 -9.17 8.70
CA LEU A 111 -4.23 -9.30 10.11
C LEU A 111 -5.44 -9.38 11.04
N ALA A 112 -6.41 -8.49 10.86
CA ALA A 112 -7.62 -8.45 11.69
C ALA A 112 -8.46 -9.72 11.54
N LEU A 113 -8.67 -10.21 10.32
CA LEU A 113 -9.45 -11.43 10.07
C LEU A 113 -8.73 -12.68 10.56
N ASN A 114 -7.39 -12.72 10.47
CA ASN A 114 -6.63 -13.81 11.07
C ASN A 114 -6.91 -13.94 12.57
N GLU A 115 -6.97 -12.82 13.28
CA GLU A 115 -7.26 -12.79 14.71
C GLU A 115 -8.75 -13.06 15.00
N MET A 116 -9.65 -12.33 14.34
CA MET A 116 -11.08 -12.38 14.65
C MET A 116 -11.73 -13.72 14.29
N TRP A 117 -11.32 -14.32 13.18
CA TRP A 117 -11.78 -15.65 12.76
C TRP A 117 -10.89 -16.78 13.31
N GLN A 118 -9.86 -16.47 14.11
CA GLN A 118 -8.97 -17.43 14.79
C GLN A 118 -8.32 -18.42 13.81
N LEU A 119 -7.84 -17.91 12.66
CA LEU A 119 -7.34 -18.76 11.58
C LEU A 119 -5.94 -19.31 11.85
N ASN A 120 -5.19 -18.71 12.77
CA ASN A 120 -3.81 -19.07 13.11
C ASN A 120 -2.87 -19.14 11.89
N LEU A 121 -3.02 -18.21 10.96
CA LEU A 121 -2.16 -18.12 9.80
C LEU A 121 -0.74 -17.73 10.20
N SER A 122 0.24 -18.42 9.63
CA SER A 122 1.63 -18.03 9.76
C SER A 122 1.93 -16.76 8.93
N GLU A 123 3.02 -16.05 9.25
CA GLU A 123 3.50 -14.91 8.48
C GLU A 123 3.63 -15.25 6.99
N GLN A 124 4.23 -16.41 6.68
CA GLN A 124 4.38 -16.87 5.30
C GLN A 124 3.03 -17.04 4.58
N GLN A 125 2.01 -17.55 5.27
CA GLN A 125 0.67 -17.69 4.69
C GLN A 125 0.04 -16.31 4.46
N MET A 126 0.18 -15.38 5.40
CA MET A 126 -0.33 -14.00 5.25
C MET A 126 0.36 -13.28 4.09
N HIS A 127 1.69 -13.39 3.95
CA HIS A 127 2.43 -12.85 2.81
C HIS A 127 1.98 -13.45 1.47
N LYS A 128 1.70 -14.76 1.44
CA LYS A 128 1.18 -15.42 0.23
C LYS A 128 -0.22 -14.91 -0.15
N ILE A 129 -1.07 -14.61 0.83
CA ILE A 129 -2.37 -13.98 0.59
C ILE A 129 -2.16 -12.55 0.09
N ALA A 130 -1.36 -11.75 0.79
CA ALA A 130 -1.09 -10.36 0.45
C ALA A 130 -0.62 -10.16 -1.00
N SER A 131 0.29 -11.02 -1.47
CA SER A 131 0.83 -10.99 -2.84
C SER A 131 -0.21 -11.14 -3.96
N GLN A 132 -1.40 -11.65 -3.64
CA GLN A 132 -2.50 -11.78 -4.61
C GLN A 132 -3.27 -10.48 -4.81
N PHE A 133 -3.20 -9.56 -3.84
CA PHE A 133 -3.99 -8.33 -3.82
C PHE A 133 -3.20 -7.07 -4.20
N GLY A 134 -1.88 -7.14 -4.21
CA GLY A 134 -1.03 -6.04 -4.65
C GLY A 134 0.39 -6.15 -4.14
N SER A 135 1.33 -5.50 -4.81
CA SER A 135 2.75 -5.55 -4.46
C SER A 135 3.02 -4.88 -3.10
N ASP A 136 2.38 -3.76 -2.82
CA ASP A 136 2.59 -3.00 -1.58
C ASP A 136 1.92 -3.66 -0.36
N VAL A 137 0.98 -4.60 -0.54
CA VAL A 137 0.25 -5.23 0.58
C VAL A 137 1.21 -5.97 1.51
N ASN A 138 2.24 -6.62 0.96
CA ASN A 138 3.26 -7.32 1.77
C ASN A 138 4.01 -6.38 2.72
N PHE A 139 4.35 -5.17 2.26
CA PHE A 139 5.00 -4.17 3.10
C PHE A 139 4.14 -3.82 4.33
N PHE A 140 2.84 -3.66 4.14
CA PHE A 140 1.94 -3.22 5.19
C PHE A 140 1.58 -4.30 6.22
N LEU A 141 1.94 -5.56 6.01
CA LEU A 141 1.81 -6.59 7.04
C LEU A 141 2.72 -6.30 8.25
N GLU A 142 3.87 -5.67 8.03
CA GLU A 142 4.82 -5.30 9.08
C GLU A 142 4.96 -3.79 9.25
N GLY A 143 4.91 -3.04 8.15
CA GLY A 143 5.15 -1.59 8.13
C GLY A 143 6.59 -1.19 8.46
N GLY A 144 6.76 0.01 8.99
CA GLY A 144 8.08 0.54 9.37
C GLY A 144 8.89 1.02 8.17
N THR A 145 10.17 0.63 8.09
CA THR A 145 11.04 0.90 6.96
C THR A 145 11.49 -0.41 6.34
N ALA A 146 11.34 -0.54 5.02
CA ALA A 146 11.70 -1.75 4.31
C ALA A 146 12.19 -1.47 2.89
N LYS A 147 13.04 -2.38 2.38
CA LYS A 147 13.38 -2.48 0.97
C LYS A 147 12.36 -3.37 0.27
N GLY A 148 11.84 -2.91 -0.85
CA GLY A 148 11.01 -3.70 -1.76
C GLY A 148 11.75 -4.00 -3.05
N GLU A 149 11.72 -5.25 -3.48
CA GLU A 149 12.34 -5.74 -4.71
C GLU A 149 11.35 -6.51 -5.57
N ASN A 150 11.77 -6.90 -6.77
CA ASN A 150 10.97 -7.55 -7.80
C ASN A 150 9.85 -6.60 -8.28
N ARG A 151 8.56 -6.89 -8.06
CA ARG A 151 7.46 -5.92 -8.30
C ARG A 151 7.22 -4.98 -7.11
N GLY A 152 8.02 -5.11 -6.03
CA GLY A 152 7.85 -4.46 -4.74
C GLY A 152 7.30 -5.38 -3.64
N GLU A 153 6.94 -6.64 -3.97
CA GLU A 153 6.36 -7.60 -3.03
C GLU A 153 7.41 -8.38 -2.22
N VAL A 154 8.66 -8.39 -2.68
CA VAL A 154 9.76 -9.02 -1.92
C VAL A 154 10.29 -8.00 -0.93
N ILE A 155 9.89 -8.13 0.31
CA ILE A 155 10.15 -7.17 1.38
C ILE A 155 11.29 -7.62 2.27
N THR A 156 12.26 -6.73 2.48
CA THR A 156 13.33 -6.90 3.46
C THR A 156 13.27 -5.76 4.45
N LYS A 157 13.03 -6.08 5.73
CA LYS A 157 12.98 -5.09 6.79
C LYS A 157 14.33 -4.38 6.95
N LEU A 158 14.28 -3.08 7.13
CA LEU A 158 15.45 -2.23 7.37
C LEU A 158 15.38 -1.59 8.78
N PRO A 159 16.50 -1.11 9.30
CA PRO A 159 16.47 -0.25 10.49
C PRO A 159 15.51 0.92 10.30
N SER A 160 14.77 1.26 11.34
CA SER A 160 13.76 2.33 11.29
C SER A 160 14.40 3.66 10.94
N ILE A 161 13.85 4.32 9.93
CA ILE A 161 14.16 5.70 9.58
C ILE A 161 13.09 6.58 10.21
N PHE A 162 13.50 7.48 11.09
CA PHE A 162 12.59 8.43 11.72
C PHE A 162 12.65 9.74 10.95
N LEU A 163 11.51 10.15 10.42
CA LEU A 163 11.32 11.42 9.72
C LEU A 163 10.42 12.31 10.57
N ASN A 164 10.95 13.44 10.95
CA ASN A 164 10.19 14.46 11.70
C ASN A 164 9.59 15.47 10.72
N ASN A 165 8.30 15.82 10.93
CA ASN A 165 7.63 16.89 10.20
C ASN A 165 7.60 16.70 8.69
N ILE A 166 6.89 15.67 8.21
CA ILE A 166 6.66 15.44 6.77
C ILE A 166 5.51 16.34 6.32
N LEU A 167 5.74 17.18 5.32
CA LEU A 167 4.70 17.90 4.60
C LEU A 167 4.25 17.08 3.40
N LEU A 168 2.97 16.71 3.36
CA LEU A 168 2.33 16.10 2.19
C LEU A 168 1.47 17.13 1.48
N VAL A 169 1.69 17.31 0.19
CA VAL A 169 0.89 18.19 -0.67
C VAL A 169 0.16 17.33 -1.70
N ASN A 170 -1.17 17.30 -1.62
CA ASN A 170 -2.02 16.58 -2.55
C ASN A 170 -2.88 17.56 -3.36
N PRO A 171 -2.68 17.69 -4.68
CA PRO A 171 -3.46 18.59 -5.53
C PRO A 171 -4.89 18.09 -5.83
N GLY A 172 -5.30 16.95 -5.27
CA GLY A 172 -6.62 16.35 -5.54
C GLY A 172 -6.72 15.63 -6.89
N ILE A 173 -5.59 15.31 -7.52
CA ILE A 173 -5.55 14.55 -8.77
C ILE A 173 -5.31 13.08 -8.44
N GLU A 174 -6.19 12.21 -8.92
CA GLU A 174 -6.05 10.77 -8.79
C GLU A 174 -5.15 10.23 -9.91
N ILE A 175 -4.03 9.61 -9.55
CA ILE A 175 -3.12 8.94 -10.47
C ILE A 175 -2.96 7.50 -10.02
N SER A 176 -3.43 6.55 -10.82
CA SER A 176 -3.27 5.14 -10.51
C SER A 176 -1.80 4.71 -10.61
N SER A 177 -1.41 3.71 -9.81
CA SER A 177 -0.06 3.13 -9.92
C SER A 177 0.23 2.63 -11.34
N ALA A 178 -0.75 2.00 -12.01
CA ALA A 178 -0.59 1.52 -13.38
C ALA A 178 -0.25 2.67 -14.35
N GLU A 179 -0.90 3.81 -14.21
CA GLU A 179 -0.64 5.00 -15.02
C GLU A 179 0.73 5.59 -14.71
N ALA A 180 1.09 5.73 -13.44
CA ALA A 180 2.40 6.23 -13.03
C ALA A 180 3.54 5.39 -13.62
N TYR A 181 3.45 4.07 -13.53
CA TYR A 181 4.44 3.18 -14.13
C TYR A 181 4.45 3.21 -15.67
N LYS A 182 3.31 3.42 -16.32
CA LYS A 182 3.22 3.56 -17.77
C LYS A 182 3.94 4.79 -18.30
N LEU A 183 3.91 5.88 -17.54
CA LEU A 183 4.59 7.15 -17.88
C LEU A 183 6.09 7.12 -17.58
N ALA A 184 6.56 6.13 -16.85
CA ALA A 184 7.93 6.09 -16.38
C ALA A 184 8.91 5.58 -17.45
N TYR A 185 10.08 6.19 -17.48
CA TYR A 185 11.21 5.75 -18.28
C TYR A 185 12.02 4.69 -17.54
N ILE A 186 12.34 3.56 -18.20
CA ILE A 186 13.21 2.52 -17.65
C ILE A 186 14.66 2.86 -18.02
N PRO A 187 15.53 3.14 -17.04
CA PRO A 187 16.91 3.58 -17.33
C PRO A 187 17.79 2.40 -17.77
N LYS A 188 18.83 2.70 -18.51
CA LYS A 188 19.93 1.74 -18.73
C LYS A 188 20.62 1.46 -17.39
N LYS A 189 21.30 0.30 -17.28
CA LYS A 189 21.94 -0.15 -16.03
C LYS A 189 22.90 0.88 -15.43
N GLN A 190 23.66 1.58 -16.27
CA GLN A 190 24.62 2.62 -15.84
C GLN A 190 23.94 3.93 -15.35
N GLU A 191 22.67 4.14 -15.67
CA GLU A 191 21.87 5.30 -15.28
C GLU A 191 21.06 5.05 -14.00
N GLN A 192 21.03 3.80 -13.52
CA GLN A 192 20.30 3.41 -12.33
C GLN A 192 20.95 3.99 -11.08
N ARG A 193 20.13 4.63 -10.25
CA ARG A 193 20.55 5.15 -8.96
C ARG A 193 20.57 4.06 -7.89
N LYS A 194 21.32 4.31 -6.83
CA LYS A 194 21.38 3.45 -5.65
C LYS A 194 21.01 4.26 -4.41
N PHE A 195 20.32 3.63 -3.49
CA PHE A 195 20.04 4.22 -2.20
C PHE A 195 21.27 4.12 -1.29
N ASP A 196 21.64 5.23 -0.67
CA ASP A 196 22.69 5.31 0.33
C ASP A 196 22.07 5.71 1.68
N PRO A 197 21.96 4.79 2.64
CA PRO A 197 21.35 5.08 3.94
C PRO A 197 22.17 6.08 4.77
N SER A 198 23.47 6.29 4.46
CA SER A 198 24.30 7.29 5.13
C SER A 198 24.03 8.72 4.68
N ASN A 199 23.41 8.88 3.51
CA ASN A 199 22.98 10.17 2.94
C ASN A 199 21.52 10.11 2.55
N LEU A 200 20.63 10.06 3.54
CA LEU A 200 19.21 9.87 3.34
C LEU A 200 18.61 10.93 2.38
N ILE A 201 18.83 12.21 2.66
CA ILE A 201 18.25 13.30 1.87
C ILE A 201 18.77 13.28 0.43
N GLY A 202 20.09 13.12 0.25
CA GLY A 202 20.70 13.07 -1.08
C GLY A 202 20.34 11.81 -1.88
N SER A 203 19.83 10.76 -1.21
CA SER A 203 19.39 9.52 -1.85
C SER A 203 17.91 9.49 -2.16
N CYS A 204 17.10 10.42 -1.64
CA CYS A 204 15.68 10.51 -1.98
C CYS A 204 15.50 10.67 -3.48
N PHE A 205 14.77 9.73 -4.08
CA PHE A 205 14.60 9.70 -5.53
C PHE A 205 13.38 8.87 -5.91
N ASN A 206 12.64 9.34 -6.91
CA ASN A 206 11.53 8.59 -7.47
C ASN A 206 11.58 8.62 -8.99
N ARG A 207 11.86 7.47 -9.63
CA ARG A 207 11.94 7.35 -11.09
C ARG A 207 10.62 7.67 -11.79
N LEU A 208 9.49 7.59 -11.10
CA LEU A 208 8.18 7.92 -11.67
C LEU A 208 7.98 9.44 -11.81
N GLU A 209 8.73 10.25 -11.06
CA GLU A 209 8.55 11.69 -10.95
C GLU A 209 8.57 12.41 -12.32
N SER A 210 9.57 12.13 -13.15
CA SER A 210 9.73 12.84 -14.42
C SER A 210 8.55 12.63 -15.37
N GLY A 211 8.03 11.41 -15.47
CA GLY A 211 6.87 11.07 -16.28
C GLY A 211 5.59 11.75 -15.76
N ILE A 212 5.41 11.75 -14.43
CA ILE A 212 4.27 12.37 -13.76
C ILE A 212 4.30 13.90 -13.96
N ARG A 213 5.44 14.55 -13.73
CA ARG A 213 5.59 16.01 -13.92
C ARG A 213 5.28 16.43 -15.35
N SER A 214 5.71 15.64 -16.34
CA SER A 214 5.44 15.92 -17.76
C SER A 214 3.96 15.76 -18.10
N ALA A 215 3.25 14.80 -17.51
CA ALA A 215 1.85 14.52 -17.79
C ALA A 215 0.87 15.40 -17.00
N TYR A 216 1.30 15.90 -15.83
CA TYR A 216 0.48 16.66 -14.88
C TYR A 216 1.16 17.97 -14.48
N PRO A 217 0.99 19.07 -15.26
CA PRO A 217 1.69 20.34 -15.03
C PRO A 217 1.50 20.92 -13.62
N VAL A 218 0.33 20.73 -13.01
CA VAL A 218 0.07 21.21 -11.64
C VAL A 218 1.02 20.57 -10.62
N ILE A 219 1.42 19.30 -10.81
CA ILE A 219 2.40 18.64 -9.95
C ILE A 219 3.78 19.24 -10.16
N ASP A 220 4.13 19.54 -11.41
CA ASP A 220 5.39 20.22 -11.73
C ASP A 220 5.47 21.62 -11.10
N GLU A 221 4.40 22.41 -11.16
CA GLU A 221 4.30 23.71 -10.50
C GLU A 221 4.47 23.60 -8.97
N ILE A 222 3.81 22.63 -8.32
CA ILE A 222 3.93 22.41 -6.87
C ILE A 222 5.38 22.09 -6.51
N ILE A 223 6.00 21.14 -7.21
CA ILE A 223 7.39 20.72 -6.91
C ILE A 223 8.37 21.87 -7.11
N ASN A 224 8.15 22.75 -8.10
CA ASN A 224 9.02 23.90 -8.33
C ASN A 224 8.78 25.06 -7.35
N THR A 225 7.69 25.05 -6.57
CA THR A 225 7.31 26.10 -5.63
C THR A 225 7.76 25.80 -4.20
N ILE A 226 7.93 24.51 -3.86
CA ILE A 226 8.37 24.05 -2.53
C ILE A 226 9.91 23.98 -2.48
#